data_c5b6ec1e883eb8214ea671b9a050e2e7
#
_entry.id   c5b6ec1e883eb8214ea671b9a050e2e7
#
_cell.length_a   1.000
_cell.length_b   1.000
_cell.length_c   1.000
_cell.angle_alpha   90.00
_cell.angle_beta   90.00
_cell.angle_gamma   90.00
#
_symmetry.space_group_name_H-M   'P 1'
#
loop_
_entity.id
_entity.type
_entity.pdbx_description
1 polymer ?
#
loop_
_entity_poly.entity_id
_entity_poly.type
_entity_poly.pdbx_seq_one_letter_code
_entity_poly.pdbx_strand_id
1 'polypeptide(L)'
;MPFKGFKTYYRIVDGGDKTPLICLHGGPGSTHNYFEVLDCIAKTGRKVIMYDQIGCGKSYVEGHDELWNQETWMEELVALMEYLNIESCHLLGQSWGGMLAIAYAIEKKNAKLKSLILSSTLSSASLWAKEQHRMIGFMSDDERQAILSEYYDSIAYQAANEHYMQLHCAGPFDKDTPECVTREKKAGRR
;
A
#
# COMPACT_ATOMS: atom_id res chain seq x y z
N MET A 1 -0.44 -7.73 16.78
CA MET A 1 -0.63 -6.61 17.72
C MET A 1 -2.13 -6.42 17.98
N PRO A 2 -2.60 -6.24 19.22
CA PRO A 2 -3.99 -5.85 19.47
C PRO A 2 -4.22 -4.39 19.05
N PHE A 3 -5.36 -4.12 18.38
CA PHE A 3 -5.74 -2.77 17.97
C PHE A 3 -7.27 -2.67 17.85
N LYS A 4 -7.92 -1.69 18.51
CA LYS A 4 -9.38 -1.43 18.51
C LYS A 4 -10.25 -2.70 18.67
N GLY A 5 -9.84 -3.64 19.54
CA GLY A 5 -10.55 -4.91 19.75
C GLY A 5 -10.24 -6.02 18.76
N PHE A 6 -9.47 -5.75 17.73
CA PHE A 6 -9.02 -6.68 16.70
C PHE A 6 -7.52 -6.96 16.78
N LYS A 7 -6.99 -7.64 15.77
CA LYS A 7 -5.57 -7.96 15.67
C LYS A 7 -4.99 -7.44 14.36
N THR A 8 -3.95 -6.63 14.46
CA THR A 8 -3.11 -6.25 13.32
C THR A 8 -1.99 -7.29 13.17
N TYR A 9 -1.90 -7.88 12.00
CA TYR A 9 -0.78 -8.73 11.61
C TYR A 9 0.41 -7.87 11.23
N TYR A 10 1.58 -8.24 11.70
CA TYR A 10 2.85 -7.67 11.28
C TYR A 10 3.94 -8.73 11.16
N ARG A 11 4.93 -8.44 10.35
CA ARG A 11 6.12 -9.26 10.10
C ARG A 11 7.36 -8.42 10.32
N ILE A 12 8.35 -8.99 10.96
CA ILE A 12 9.66 -8.36 11.17
C ILE A 12 10.73 -9.25 10.55
N VAL A 13 11.56 -8.66 9.70
CA VAL A 13 12.83 -9.26 9.29
C VAL A 13 13.93 -8.57 10.09
N ASP A 14 14.55 -9.33 11.00
CA ASP A 14 15.58 -8.79 11.87
C ASP A 14 16.91 -8.62 11.11
N GLY A 15 17.51 -7.46 11.25
CA GLY A 15 18.79 -7.14 10.61
C GLY A 15 19.77 -6.48 11.58
N GLY A 16 19.34 -6.13 12.81
CA GLY A 16 20.17 -5.44 13.80
C GLY A 16 19.56 -4.14 14.31
N ASP A 17 20.40 -3.26 14.86
CA ASP A 17 19.97 -2.14 15.69
C ASP A 17 19.89 -0.78 14.99
N LYS A 18 20.15 -0.72 13.68
CA LYS A 18 19.95 0.52 12.93
C LYS A 18 18.47 0.90 12.90
N THR A 19 18.18 2.20 12.79
CA THR A 19 16.82 2.72 12.65
C THR A 19 15.99 1.87 11.69
N PRO A 20 14.85 1.28 12.13
CA PRO A 20 14.06 0.35 11.33
C PRO A 20 13.38 1.02 10.14
N LEU A 21 13.09 0.21 9.12
CA LEU A 21 12.22 0.55 8.01
C LEU A 21 10.83 -0.04 8.25
N ILE A 22 9.80 0.79 8.25
CA ILE A 22 8.40 0.36 8.30
C ILE A 22 7.80 0.55 6.91
N CYS A 23 7.15 -0.49 6.38
CA CYS A 23 6.54 -0.52 5.06
C CYS A 23 5.01 -0.44 5.15
N LEU A 24 4.43 0.54 4.45
CA LEU A 24 2.99 0.81 4.37
C LEU A 24 2.48 0.41 3.00
N HIS A 25 1.66 -0.65 2.93
CA HIS A 25 1.16 -1.16 1.66
C HIS A 25 0.11 -0.25 1.01
N GLY A 26 -0.05 -0.44 -0.29
CA GLY A 26 -1.00 0.29 -1.13
C GLY A 26 -2.45 -0.21 -1.05
N GLY A 27 -3.25 0.29 -1.97
CA GLY A 27 -4.67 0.03 -2.08
C GLY A 27 -5.46 1.33 -1.97
N PRO A 28 -6.20 1.58 -0.87
CA PRO A 28 -6.36 0.74 0.33
C PRO A 28 -6.93 -0.64 0.00
N GLY A 29 -6.54 -1.65 0.82
CA GLY A 29 -7.07 -3.01 0.65
C GLY A 29 -6.05 -4.04 0.13
N SER A 30 -4.78 -3.67 -0.14
CA SER A 30 -3.74 -4.62 -0.50
C SER A 30 -3.19 -5.34 0.75
N THR A 31 -1.97 -5.87 0.68
CA THR A 31 -1.29 -6.56 1.78
C THR A 31 0.20 -6.25 1.73
N HIS A 32 0.93 -6.61 2.80
CA HIS A 32 2.38 -6.47 2.86
C HIS A 32 3.15 -7.38 1.89
N ASN A 33 2.53 -8.40 1.31
CA ASN A 33 3.21 -9.50 0.61
C ASN A 33 4.30 -9.05 -0.37
N TYR A 34 3.99 -8.09 -1.23
CA TYR A 34 4.95 -7.63 -2.25
C TYR A 34 6.17 -6.89 -1.67
N PHE A 35 6.10 -6.45 -0.41
CA PHE A 35 7.26 -5.88 0.27
C PHE A 35 8.27 -6.94 0.73
N GLU A 36 7.94 -8.24 0.70
CA GLU A 36 8.88 -9.29 1.06
C GLU A 36 10.12 -9.30 0.15
N VAL A 37 10.03 -8.74 -1.05
CA VAL A 37 11.20 -8.49 -1.93
C VAL A 37 12.25 -7.60 -1.27
N LEU A 38 11.88 -6.82 -0.25
CA LEU A 38 12.77 -5.92 0.49
C LEU A 38 13.43 -6.58 1.70
N ASP A 39 13.22 -7.88 1.93
CA ASP A 39 13.85 -8.62 3.04
C ASP A 39 15.37 -8.49 3.04
N CYS A 40 15.97 -8.35 1.84
CA CYS A 40 17.41 -8.17 1.68
C CYS A 40 17.94 -6.90 2.38
N ILE A 41 17.10 -5.90 2.65
CA ILE A 41 17.48 -4.68 3.38
C ILE A 41 17.93 -5.02 4.81
N ALA A 42 17.41 -6.10 5.41
CA ALA A 42 17.83 -6.55 6.73
C ALA A 42 19.33 -6.83 6.80
N LYS A 43 19.94 -7.28 5.70
CA LYS A 43 21.40 -7.53 5.60
C LYS A 43 22.25 -6.26 5.80
N THR A 44 21.63 -5.07 5.73
CA THR A 44 22.31 -3.79 6.02
C THR A 44 22.40 -3.46 7.52
N GLY A 45 21.89 -4.33 8.39
CA GLY A 45 21.83 -4.13 9.84
C GLY A 45 20.56 -3.37 10.30
N ARG A 46 19.48 -3.40 9.51
CA ARG A 46 18.24 -2.66 9.74
C ARG A 46 17.05 -3.62 9.79
N LYS A 47 16.21 -3.51 10.81
CA LYS A 47 14.93 -4.22 10.84
C LYS A 47 14.01 -3.72 9.74
N VAL A 48 13.36 -4.64 9.04
CA VAL A 48 12.28 -4.34 8.08
C VAL A 48 10.97 -4.81 8.68
N ILE A 49 10.04 -3.90 8.87
CA ILE A 49 8.75 -4.14 9.51
C ILE A 49 7.66 -3.91 8.46
N MET A 50 6.84 -4.91 8.27
CA MET A 50 5.72 -4.90 7.34
C MET A 50 4.47 -5.29 8.09
N TYR A 51 3.32 -4.73 7.76
CA TYR A 51 2.06 -5.13 8.37
C TYR A 51 0.91 -5.04 7.37
N ASP A 52 -0.15 -5.79 7.63
CA ASP A 52 -1.41 -5.63 6.93
C ASP A 52 -2.25 -4.63 7.71
N GLN A 53 -2.62 -3.52 7.07
CA GLN A 53 -3.47 -2.50 7.67
C GLN A 53 -4.82 -3.12 8.07
N ILE A 54 -5.44 -2.65 9.14
CA ILE A 54 -6.70 -3.19 9.61
C ILE A 54 -7.75 -3.21 8.49
N GLY A 55 -8.49 -4.31 8.41
CA GLY A 55 -9.41 -4.60 7.30
C GLY A 55 -8.77 -5.31 6.11
N CYS A 56 -7.44 -5.50 6.07
CA CYS A 56 -6.70 -6.04 4.94
C CYS A 56 -5.98 -7.34 5.29
N GLY A 57 -5.82 -8.23 4.32
CA GLY A 57 -4.99 -9.43 4.42
C GLY A 57 -5.23 -10.26 5.67
N LYS A 58 -4.19 -10.45 6.47
CA LYS A 58 -4.24 -11.19 7.75
C LYS A 58 -4.79 -10.34 8.91
N SER A 59 -5.02 -9.04 8.68
CA SER A 59 -5.72 -8.12 9.59
C SER A 59 -7.17 -7.88 9.16
N TYR A 60 -7.71 -8.77 8.31
CA TYR A 60 -9.07 -8.62 7.79
C TYR A 60 -10.10 -8.66 8.94
N VAL A 61 -11.06 -7.73 8.85
CA VAL A 61 -12.19 -7.60 9.76
C VAL A 61 -13.46 -7.46 8.93
N GLU A 62 -14.48 -8.26 9.22
CA GLU A 62 -15.73 -8.25 8.49
C GLU A 62 -16.77 -7.34 9.18
N GLY A 63 -17.50 -6.58 8.37
CA GLY A 63 -18.65 -5.79 8.87
C GLY A 63 -18.28 -4.55 9.69
N HIS A 64 -17.05 -4.03 9.55
CA HIS A 64 -16.55 -2.87 10.29
C HIS A 64 -16.06 -1.77 9.33
N ASP A 65 -16.94 -1.30 8.46
CA ASP A 65 -16.63 -0.27 7.47
C ASP A 65 -16.21 1.06 8.10
N GLU A 66 -16.63 1.32 9.34
CA GLU A 66 -16.23 2.49 10.12
C GLU A 66 -14.72 2.55 10.40
N LEU A 67 -14.02 1.42 10.31
CA LEU A 67 -12.56 1.36 10.46
C LEU A 67 -11.79 1.79 9.20
N TRP A 68 -12.49 1.88 8.06
CA TRP A 68 -11.89 2.20 6.76
C TRP A 68 -11.75 3.71 6.56
N ASN A 69 -10.87 4.33 7.30
CA ASN A 69 -10.56 5.75 7.19
C ASN A 69 -9.10 6.04 7.54
N GLN A 70 -8.60 7.17 7.04
CA GLN A 70 -7.22 7.60 7.20
C GLN A 70 -6.79 7.72 8.66
N GLU A 71 -7.66 8.24 9.52
CA GLU A 71 -7.37 8.45 10.94
C GLU A 71 -7.11 7.12 11.64
N THR A 72 -7.98 6.12 11.42
CA THR A 72 -7.82 4.77 11.99
C THR A 72 -6.47 4.15 11.56
N TRP A 73 -6.09 4.25 10.30
CA TRP A 73 -4.82 3.69 9.81
C TRP A 73 -3.60 4.46 10.32
N MET A 74 -3.72 5.78 10.55
CA MET A 74 -2.65 6.55 11.22
C MET A 74 -2.51 6.17 12.69
N GLU A 75 -3.62 5.98 13.39
CA GLU A 75 -3.62 5.49 14.78
C GLU A 75 -3.01 4.08 14.88
N GLU A 76 -3.31 3.21 13.91
CA GLU A 76 -2.74 1.87 13.83
C GLU A 76 -1.22 1.90 13.65
N LEU A 77 -0.71 2.77 12.78
CA LEU A 77 0.74 2.98 12.61
C LEU A 77 1.40 3.44 13.91
N VAL A 78 0.79 4.40 14.59
CA VAL A 78 1.28 4.88 15.90
C VAL A 78 1.28 3.74 16.92
N ALA A 79 0.18 3.00 17.03
CA ALA A 79 0.04 1.86 17.93
C ALA A 79 1.08 0.77 17.64
N LEU A 80 1.37 0.50 16.36
CA LEU A 80 2.42 -0.45 15.97
C LEU A 80 3.80 0.01 16.42
N MET A 81 4.12 1.28 16.23
CA MET A 81 5.40 1.84 16.69
C MET A 81 5.54 1.80 18.21
N GLU A 82 4.48 2.07 18.95
CA GLU A 82 4.46 2.00 20.42
C GLU A 82 4.59 0.54 20.90
N TYR A 83 3.82 -0.36 20.30
CA TYR A 83 3.84 -1.79 20.64
C TYR A 83 5.22 -2.45 20.42
N LEU A 84 5.95 -1.98 19.41
CA LEU A 84 7.30 -2.48 19.09
C LEU A 84 8.41 -1.63 19.72
N ASN A 85 8.08 -0.66 20.57
CA ASN A 85 9.03 0.27 21.24
C ASN A 85 9.95 0.98 20.22
N ILE A 86 9.38 1.45 19.10
CA ILE A 86 10.11 2.15 18.05
C ILE A 86 10.20 3.63 18.39
N GLU A 87 11.40 4.10 18.67
CA GLU A 87 11.66 5.51 18.98
C GLU A 87 11.94 6.36 17.74
N SER A 88 12.43 5.73 16.67
CA SER A 88 12.63 6.39 15.38
C SER A 88 12.54 5.37 14.24
N CYS A 89 12.07 5.81 13.06
CA CYS A 89 11.92 4.95 11.89
C CYS A 89 12.14 5.71 10.58
N HIS A 90 12.39 4.93 9.53
CA HIS A 90 12.15 5.32 8.14
C HIS A 90 10.78 4.74 7.73
N LEU A 91 9.96 5.51 7.02
CA LEU A 91 8.71 5.01 6.44
C LEU A 91 8.86 4.85 4.93
N LEU A 92 8.51 3.66 4.43
CA LEU A 92 8.32 3.42 3.01
C LEU A 92 6.83 3.23 2.77
N GLY A 93 6.23 4.09 1.96
CA GLY A 93 4.84 3.98 1.55
C GLY A 93 4.71 3.82 0.05
N GLN A 94 3.98 2.79 -0.39
CA GLN A 94 3.68 2.55 -1.78
C GLN A 94 2.22 2.91 -2.06
N SER A 95 1.95 3.70 -3.12
CA SER A 95 0.62 4.12 -3.53
C SER A 95 -0.17 4.73 -2.35
N TRP A 96 -1.31 4.18 -1.95
CA TRP A 96 -2.05 4.56 -0.74
C TRP A 96 -1.18 4.63 0.51
N GLY A 97 -0.28 3.65 0.72
CA GLY A 97 0.64 3.67 1.87
C GLY A 97 1.55 4.90 1.88
N GLY A 98 1.89 5.44 0.70
CA GLY A 98 2.63 6.69 0.59
C GLY A 98 1.78 7.92 0.96
N MET A 99 0.50 7.93 0.59
CA MET A 99 -0.45 8.98 1.03
C MET A 99 -0.58 8.96 2.56
N LEU A 100 -0.72 7.78 3.16
CA LEU A 100 -0.78 7.59 4.61
C LEU A 100 0.52 8.09 5.29
N ALA A 101 1.69 7.78 4.71
CA ALA A 101 2.97 8.25 5.22
C ALA A 101 3.11 9.78 5.16
N ILE A 102 2.61 10.42 4.10
CA ILE A 102 2.56 11.88 3.96
C ILE A 102 1.64 12.48 5.02
N ALA A 103 0.42 11.94 5.18
CA ALA A 103 -0.53 12.41 6.18
C ALA A 103 0.05 12.29 7.59
N TYR A 104 0.67 11.16 7.90
CA TYR A 104 1.36 10.94 9.18
C TYR A 104 2.45 11.99 9.44
N ALA A 105 3.28 12.28 8.43
CA ALA A 105 4.36 13.25 8.57
C ALA A 105 3.84 14.69 8.81
N ILE A 106 2.72 15.06 8.17
CA ILE A 106 2.12 16.38 8.29
C ILE A 106 1.40 16.54 9.64
N GLU A 107 0.55 15.58 9.99
CA GLU A 107 -0.36 15.72 11.13
C GLU A 107 0.33 15.43 12.47
N LYS A 108 1.19 14.43 12.51
CA LYS A 108 1.85 14.04 13.77
C LYS A 108 3.13 14.83 14.06
N LYS A 109 3.69 15.59 13.08
CA LYS A 109 4.93 16.39 13.23
C LYS A 109 6.01 15.67 14.02
N ASN A 110 6.21 14.38 13.73
CA ASN A 110 6.78 13.46 14.69
C ASN A 110 8.31 13.40 14.58
N ALA A 111 9.00 13.70 15.69
CA ALA A 111 10.44 13.54 15.82
C ALA A 111 10.94 12.10 15.61
N LYS A 112 10.05 11.11 15.67
CA LYS A 112 10.36 9.70 15.39
C LYS A 112 10.64 9.42 13.92
N LEU A 113 10.12 10.23 12.99
CA LEU A 113 10.32 10.05 11.56
C LEU A 113 11.66 10.59 11.10
N LYS A 114 12.54 9.71 10.61
CA LYS A 114 13.86 10.08 10.07
C LYS A 114 13.83 10.37 8.57
N SER A 115 13.04 9.62 7.80
CA SER A 115 12.82 9.88 6.37
C SER A 115 11.57 9.21 5.85
N LEU A 116 11.05 9.74 4.74
CA LEU A 116 10.01 9.15 3.91
C LEU A 116 10.60 8.61 2.62
N ILE A 117 10.19 7.42 2.24
CA ILE A 117 10.43 6.83 0.94
C ILE A 117 9.06 6.68 0.28
N LEU A 118 8.82 7.45 -0.77
CA LEU A 118 7.54 7.52 -1.47
C LEU A 118 7.65 6.78 -2.79
N SER A 119 6.98 5.63 -2.87
CA SER A 119 7.01 4.75 -4.05
C SER A 119 5.66 4.76 -4.75
N SER A 120 5.65 5.17 -6.03
CA SER A 120 4.44 5.18 -6.89
C SER A 120 3.20 5.72 -6.16
N THR A 121 3.36 6.83 -5.45
CA THR A 121 2.30 7.46 -4.64
C THR A 121 1.94 8.83 -5.20
N LEU A 122 0.96 9.46 -4.59
CA LEU A 122 0.46 10.77 -4.99
C LEU A 122 0.30 11.70 -3.77
N SER A 123 0.56 12.98 -3.99
CA SER A 123 0.31 14.05 -3.02
C SER A 123 -0.94 14.87 -3.34
N SER A 124 -1.56 14.63 -4.50
CA SER A 124 -2.75 15.33 -4.96
C SER A 124 -3.66 14.39 -5.76
N ALA A 125 -4.84 14.08 -5.22
CA ALA A 125 -5.82 13.24 -5.90
C ALA A 125 -6.35 13.89 -7.19
N SER A 126 -6.52 15.20 -7.22
CA SER A 126 -6.98 15.92 -8.40
C SER A 126 -5.96 15.90 -9.54
N LEU A 127 -4.66 16.05 -9.23
CA LEU A 127 -3.61 15.92 -10.22
C LEU A 127 -3.52 14.48 -10.74
N TRP A 128 -3.61 13.51 -9.86
CA TRP A 128 -3.61 12.10 -10.24
C TRP A 128 -4.77 11.75 -11.19
N ALA A 129 -5.99 12.17 -10.87
CA ALA A 129 -7.16 11.97 -11.74
C ALA A 129 -6.96 12.61 -13.12
N LYS A 130 -6.43 13.85 -13.15
CA LYS A 130 -6.10 14.54 -14.41
C LYS A 130 -5.08 13.75 -15.23
N GLU A 131 -4.02 13.27 -14.62
CA GLU A 131 -2.99 12.50 -15.32
C GLU A 131 -3.49 11.13 -15.77
N GLN A 132 -4.35 10.46 -15.00
CA GLN A 132 -5.01 9.23 -15.45
C GLN A 132 -5.83 9.47 -16.73
N HIS A 133 -6.65 10.51 -16.76
CA HIS A 133 -7.41 10.87 -17.96
C HIS A 133 -6.48 11.16 -19.15
N ARG A 134 -5.36 11.85 -18.92
CA ARG A 134 -4.35 12.09 -19.95
C ARG A 134 -3.77 10.79 -20.49
N MET A 135 -3.45 9.84 -19.62
CA MET A 135 -2.89 8.53 -20.02
C MET A 135 -3.92 7.67 -20.76
N ILE A 136 -5.18 7.67 -20.33
CA ILE A 136 -6.30 7.04 -21.03
C ILE A 136 -6.44 7.62 -22.45
N GLY A 137 -6.14 8.89 -22.63
CA GLY A 137 -6.16 9.56 -23.93
C GLY A 137 -5.17 9.00 -24.98
N PHE A 138 -4.16 8.24 -24.57
CA PHE A 138 -3.22 7.56 -25.46
C PHE A 138 -3.67 6.15 -25.88
N MET A 139 -4.76 5.65 -25.30
CA MET A 139 -5.34 4.36 -25.67
C MET A 139 -6.17 4.49 -26.95
N SER A 140 -6.52 3.37 -27.58
CA SER A 140 -7.42 3.36 -28.73
C SER A 140 -8.79 3.97 -28.36
N ASP A 141 -9.53 4.43 -29.36
CA ASP A 141 -10.84 5.04 -29.14
C ASP A 141 -11.82 4.10 -28.45
N ASP A 142 -11.82 2.83 -28.84
CA ASP A 142 -12.70 1.81 -28.25
C ASP A 142 -12.35 1.56 -26.78
N GLU A 143 -11.07 1.41 -26.45
CA GLU A 143 -10.62 1.20 -25.06
C GLU A 143 -10.90 2.42 -24.19
N ARG A 144 -10.66 3.62 -24.73
CA ARG A 144 -10.97 4.86 -24.04
C ARG A 144 -12.44 4.98 -23.71
N GLN A 145 -13.32 4.67 -24.69
CA GLN A 145 -14.77 4.68 -24.46
C GLN A 145 -15.17 3.62 -23.43
N ALA A 146 -14.60 2.43 -23.50
CA ALA A 146 -14.86 1.36 -22.55
C ALA A 146 -14.50 1.78 -21.11
N ILE A 147 -13.32 2.38 -20.89
CA ILE A 147 -12.90 2.85 -19.54
C ILE A 147 -13.80 3.98 -19.06
N LEU A 148 -14.06 4.98 -19.90
CA LEU A 148 -14.85 6.15 -19.54
C LEU A 148 -16.35 5.85 -19.36
N SER A 149 -16.82 4.70 -19.83
CA SER A 149 -18.20 4.25 -19.59
C SER A 149 -18.50 3.89 -18.15
N GLU A 150 -17.46 3.61 -17.35
CA GLU A 150 -17.55 3.12 -15.96
C GLU A 150 -18.38 1.83 -15.80
N TYR A 151 -18.59 1.09 -16.90
CA TYR A 151 -19.32 -0.18 -16.90
C TYR A 151 -18.38 -1.30 -16.46
N TYR A 152 -18.01 -1.30 -15.18
CA TYR A 152 -16.95 -2.12 -14.58
C TYR A 152 -17.08 -3.63 -14.85
N ASP A 153 -18.31 -4.14 -14.95
CA ASP A 153 -18.59 -5.56 -15.19
C ASP A 153 -18.57 -5.95 -16.67
N SER A 154 -18.45 -4.99 -17.59
CA SER A 154 -18.41 -5.30 -19.02
C SER A 154 -17.06 -5.91 -19.43
N ILE A 155 -17.10 -6.86 -20.37
CA ILE A 155 -15.88 -7.47 -20.94
C ILE A 155 -14.98 -6.39 -21.56
N ALA A 156 -15.57 -5.41 -22.23
CA ALA A 156 -14.83 -4.31 -22.87
C ALA A 156 -14.07 -3.47 -21.83
N TYR A 157 -14.74 -3.10 -20.72
CA TYR A 157 -14.08 -2.37 -19.64
C TYR A 157 -12.94 -3.17 -19.04
N GLN A 158 -13.19 -4.45 -18.70
CA GLN A 158 -12.18 -5.31 -18.06
C GLN A 158 -10.94 -5.47 -18.94
N ALA A 159 -11.13 -5.73 -20.24
CA ALA A 159 -10.03 -5.85 -21.19
C ALA A 159 -9.23 -4.54 -21.34
N ALA A 160 -9.93 -3.42 -21.49
CA ALA A 160 -9.30 -2.11 -21.63
C ALA A 160 -8.56 -1.69 -20.34
N ASN A 161 -9.16 -1.96 -19.19
CA ASN A 161 -8.53 -1.69 -17.90
C ASN A 161 -7.29 -2.56 -17.65
N GLU A 162 -7.35 -3.84 -18.01
CA GLU A 162 -6.18 -4.74 -17.93
C GLU A 162 -5.03 -4.22 -18.80
N HIS A 163 -5.31 -3.83 -20.03
CA HIS A 163 -4.31 -3.23 -20.92
C HIS A 163 -3.75 -1.93 -20.36
N TYR A 164 -4.60 -1.04 -19.82
CA TYR A 164 -4.18 0.18 -19.15
C TYR A 164 -3.22 -0.13 -17.98
N MET A 165 -3.57 -1.11 -17.15
CA MET A 165 -2.76 -1.51 -16.01
C MET A 165 -1.40 -2.07 -16.43
N GLN A 166 -1.34 -2.86 -17.51
CA GLN A 166 -0.09 -3.38 -18.08
C GLN A 166 0.82 -2.29 -18.62
N LEU A 167 0.25 -1.26 -19.25
CA LEU A 167 1.02 -0.14 -19.81
C LEU A 167 1.54 0.83 -18.74
N HIS A 168 0.77 1.07 -17.68
CA HIS A 168 1.01 2.22 -16.79
C HIS A 168 1.21 1.88 -15.31
N CYS A 169 0.90 0.65 -14.89
CA CYS A 169 0.97 0.28 -13.47
C CYS A 169 1.96 -0.85 -13.20
N ALA A 170 1.77 -1.99 -13.83
CA ALA A 170 2.65 -3.16 -13.68
C ALA A 170 2.59 -3.99 -14.97
N GLY A 171 3.74 -4.31 -15.52
CA GLY A 171 3.84 -5.25 -16.64
C GLY A 171 3.29 -6.64 -16.25
N PRO A 172 3.14 -7.52 -17.25
CA PRO A 172 2.67 -8.88 -17.00
C PRO A 172 3.64 -9.61 -16.07
N PHE A 173 3.08 -10.42 -15.18
CA PHE A 173 3.88 -11.33 -14.38
C PHE A 173 4.46 -12.45 -15.26
N ASP A 174 5.68 -12.85 -14.96
CA ASP A 174 6.39 -13.92 -15.64
C ASP A 174 6.92 -14.96 -14.64
N LYS A 175 7.67 -15.95 -15.17
CA LYS A 175 8.25 -17.04 -14.36
C LYS A 175 9.28 -16.57 -13.31
N ASP A 176 9.87 -15.39 -13.51
CA ASP A 176 10.89 -14.82 -12.62
C ASP A 176 10.27 -13.85 -11.60
N THR A 177 8.96 -13.61 -11.70
CA THR A 177 8.23 -12.78 -10.73
C THR A 177 8.23 -13.45 -9.35
N PRO A 178 8.69 -12.77 -8.28
CA PRO A 178 8.74 -13.36 -6.95
C PRO A 178 7.36 -13.84 -6.47
N GLU A 179 7.31 -15.02 -5.86
CA GLU A 179 6.07 -15.64 -5.37
C GLU A 179 5.26 -14.70 -4.44
N CYS A 180 5.92 -13.93 -3.61
CA CYS A 180 5.28 -12.98 -2.70
C CYS A 180 4.49 -11.87 -3.43
N VAL A 181 4.79 -11.60 -4.70
CA VAL A 181 4.05 -10.63 -5.53
C VAL A 181 2.78 -11.25 -6.12
N THR A 182 2.85 -12.53 -6.50
CA THR A 182 1.75 -13.27 -7.15
C THR A 182 0.89 -14.06 -6.16
N ARG A 183 1.32 -14.21 -4.92
CA ARG A 183 0.63 -14.94 -3.86
C ARG A 183 -0.80 -14.44 -3.69
N GLU A 184 -1.75 -15.38 -3.65
CA GLU A 184 -3.14 -15.08 -3.34
C GLU A 184 -3.27 -14.36 -1.99
N LYS A 185 -4.09 -13.34 -1.95
CA LYS A 185 -4.29 -12.49 -0.77
C LYS A 185 -5.76 -12.17 -0.57
N LYS A 186 -6.18 -12.14 0.67
CA LYS A 186 -7.50 -11.60 1.03
C LYS A 186 -7.39 -10.07 1.04
N ALA A 187 -7.81 -9.45 -0.07
CA ALA A 187 -7.91 -8.00 -0.13
C ALA A 187 -9.03 -7.52 0.81
N GLY A 188 -8.86 -6.32 1.36
CA GLY A 188 -9.94 -5.65 2.06
C GLY A 188 -11.09 -5.35 1.07
N ARG A 189 -12.32 -5.50 1.53
CA ARG A 189 -13.53 -5.13 0.79
C ARG A 189 -14.15 -3.91 1.44
N ARG A 190 -14.60 -2.99 0.60
CA ARG A 190 -15.55 -1.96 1.01
C ARG A 190 -16.90 -2.58 1.27
#